data_517d7d0eb8caa1b7436896f5396e0f35
#
_entry.id   517d7d0eb8caa1b7436896f5396e0f35
#
_cell.length_a   1.000
_cell.length_b   1.000
_cell.length_c   1.000
_cell.angle_alpha   90.00
_cell.angle_beta   90.00
_cell.angle_gamma   90.00
#
_symmetry.space_group_name_H-M   'P 1'
#
loop_
_entity.id
_entity.type
_entity.pdbx_description
1 polymer ?
#
loop_
_entity_poly.entity_id
_entity_poly.type
_entity_poly.pdbx_seq_one_letter_code
_entity_poly.pdbx_strand_id
1 'polypeptide(L)'
;MKTPLADRLRPRSIDEVAGQSHILGKGMILRRIIESGELPNLIFYGPSGVGKTTVARIIAEKCGKKLCYLNATTASTSDIKDIVGSIGGIDAANGILLYLDEIQYFNKKQQQILLSYIENGDITLIASTTENPYFYVYNAILSRSTVFEFKTLSAADIAAVIRRAIGILSDEGEKELQISENGIKAIAAAAAGDVRRALNMLELCELTAQDTENARIIGDDTVEQILAGNSVRYDRAGDAHYDIISAYQKSMRGSDPDAAVYYLGRLLAAGDLPSACRRLLVCACEDVGLAYPQIIPIVKAAVDSALFVGLPEARIPLADAVVLVATSPKSNSAYSAIDAAMSDIERGVGGDVPRRLQNKHYDGEGDVERGQNYLYPHSYPNHYVAQQYLPDEIKDKKYYNFGDNKTEQRYKEYWDSIKRNGGRK
;
A
#
# COMPACT_ATOMS: atom_id res chain seq x y z
N MET A 1 -22.46 -19.42 20.05
CA MET A 1 -22.34 -18.08 19.46
C MET A 1 -22.73 -18.18 17.99
N LYS A 2 -23.57 -17.29 17.47
CA LYS A 2 -23.84 -17.25 16.02
C LYS A 2 -22.57 -16.75 15.30
N THR A 3 -22.25 -17.35 14.16
CA THR A 3 -21.18 -16.87 13.29
C THR A 3 -21.47 -15.44 12.82
N PRO A 4 -20.49 -14.52 12.76
CA PRO A 4 -20.71 -13.14 12.31
C PRO A 4 -21.43 -13.08 10.97
N LEU A 5 -22.30 -12.08 10.79
CA LEU A 5 -23.11 -11.92 9.57
C LEU A 5 -22.26 -11.86 8.30
N ALA A 6 -21.12 -11.19 8.36
CA ALA A 6 -20.18 -11.10 7.24
C ALA A 6 -19.62 -12.45 6.77
N ASP A 7 -19.51 -13.44 7.65
CA ASP A 7 -19.09 -14.79 7.29
C ASP A 7 -20.26 -15.67 6.78
N ARG A 8 -21.44 -15.48 7.38
CA ARG A 8 -22.67 -16.21 6.97
C ARG A 8 -23.13 -15.84 5.56
N LEU A 9 -23.03 -14.56 5.22
CA LEU A 9 -23.47 -13.99 3.94
C LEU A 9 -22.38 -13.95 2.86
N ARG A 10 -21.28 -14.63 3.10
CA ARG A 10 -20.15 -14.65 2.18
C ARG A 10 -20.60 -15.21 0.80
N PRO A 11 -20.30 -14.50 -0.31
CA PRO A 11 -20.57 -14.99 -1.66
C PRO A 11 -20.03 -16.40 -1.92
N ARG A 12 -20.81 -17.23 -2.59
CA ARG A 12 -20.45 -18.59 -3.00
C ARG A 12 -20.14 -18.70 -4.49
N SER A 13 -20.47 -17.70 -5.27
CA SER A 13 -20.17 -17.61 -6.70
C SER A 13 -19.57 -16.26 -7.05
N ILE A 14 -18.86 -16.19 -8.19
CA ILE A 14 -18.27 -14.95 -8.69
C ILE A 14 -19.33 -13.88 -8.94
N ASP A 15 -20.51 -14.31 -9.42
CA ASP A 15 -21.61 -13.41 -9.78
C ASP A 15 -22.26 -12.75 -8.54
N GLU A 16 -22.03 -13.31 -7.36
CA GLU A 16 -22.48 -12.74 -6.10
C GLU A 16 -21.48 -11.75 -5.48
N VAL A 17 -20.24 -11.69 -6.00
CA VAL A 17 -19.23 -10.76 -5.50
C VAL A 17 -19.59 -9.35 -5.92
N ALA A 18 -19.78 -8.47 -4.95
CA ALA A 18 -20.13 -7.08 -5.21
C ALA A 18 -18.97 -6.31 -5.84
N GLY A 19 -19.27 -5.48 -6.82
CA GLY A 19 -18.29 -4.64 -7.51
C GLY A 19 -17.26 -5.46 -8.29
N GLN A 20 -16.03 -4.93 -8.39
CA GLN A 20 -14.87 -5.58 -9.04
C GLN A 20 -15.10 -5.98 -10.52
N SER A 21 -16.01 -5.31 -11.21
CA SER A 21 -16.36 -5.61 -12.60
C SER A 21 -15.19 -5.55 -13.57
N HIS A 22 -14.16 -4.76 -13.25
CA HIS A 22 -12.93 -4.60 -14.05
C HIS A 22 -12.04 -5.86 -14.04
N ILE A 23 -12.19 -6.76 -13.05
CA ILE A 23 -11.43 -8.02 -12.97
C ILE A 23 -12.34 -9.26 -13.02
N LEU A 24 -13.58 -9.17 -12.50
CA LEU A 24 -14.53 -10.28 -12.39
C LEU A 24 -15.69 -10.20 -13.40
N GLY A 25 -15.81 -9.12 -14.17
CA GLY A 25 -16.83 -8.96 -15.21
C GLY A 25 -16.71 -10.04 -16.31
N LYS A 26 -17.78 -10.24 -17.07
CA LYS A 26 -17.77 -11.20 -18.19
C LYS A 26 -16.63 -10.89 -19.16
N GLY A 27 -15.79 -11.90 -19.45
CA GLY A 27 -14.63 -11.77 -20.34
C GLY A 27 -13.37 -11.16 -19.71
N MET A 28 -13.39 -10.72 -18.46
CA MET A 28 -12.22 -10.20 -17.76
C MET A 28 -11.23 -11.32 -17.40
N ILE A 29 -9.95 -10.94 -17.29
CA ILE A 29 -8.84 -11.89 -17.17
C ILE A 29 -8.96 -12.78 -15.94
N LEU A 30 -9.24 -12.24 -14.77
CA LEU A 30 -9.35 -13.04 -13.55
C LEU A 30 -10.54 -14.01 -13.63
N ARG A 31 -11.68 -13.57 -14.17
CA ARG A 31 -12.84 -14.44 -14.39
C ARG A 31 -12.50 -15.60 -15.34
N ARG A 32 -11.81 -15.32 -16.44
CA ARG A 32 -11.38 -16.36 -17.39
C ARG A 32 -10.43 -17.37 -16.77
N ILE A 33 -9.50 -16.94 -15.94
CA ILE A 33 -8.60 -17.82 -15.17
C ILE A 33 -9.41 -18.74 -14.25
N ILE A 34 -10.40 -18.18 -13.55
CA ILE A 34 -11.26 -18.96 -12.65
C ILE A 34 -12.14 -19.96 -13.45
N GLU A 35 -12.63 -19.57 -14.61
CA GLU A 35 -13.46 -20.42 -15.48
C GLU A 35 -12.66 -21.51 -16.20
N SER A 36 -11.36 -21.31 -16.48
CA SER A 36 -10.49 -22.33 -17.08
C SER A 36 -10.15 -23.49 -16.14
N GLY A 37 -10.24 -23.28 -14.83
CA GLY A 37 -9.82 -24.26 -13.83
C GLY A 37 -8.28 -24.36 -13.63
N GLU A 38 -7.50 -23.72 -14.48
CA GLU A 38 -6.04 -23.64 -14.36
C GLU A 38 -5.66 -22.39 -13.57
N LEU A 39 -5.03 -22.58 -12.43
CA LEU A 39 -4.73 -21.48 -11.50
C LEU A 39 -3.23 -21.19 -11.43
N PRO A 40 -2.77 -20.05 -11.97
CA PRO A 40 -1.42 -19.54 -11.70
C PRO A 40 -1.34 -18.96 -10.29
N ASN A 41 -0.13 -18.61 -9.84
CA ASN A 41 0.01 -17.83 -8.62
C ASN A 41 -0.55 -16.42 -8.80
N LEU A 42 -1.29 -15.94 -7.81
CA LEU A 42 -2.01 -14.67 -7.84
C LEU A 42 -1.61 -13.78 -6.65
N ILE A 43 -1.60 -12.49 -6.87
CA ILE A 43 -1.48 -11.50 -5.81
C ILE A 43 -2.66 -10.54 -5.90
N PHE A 44 -3.46 -10.46 -4.85
CA PHE A 44 -4.59 -9.56 -4.72
C PHE A 44 -4.20 -8.38 -3.84
N TYR A 45 -4.21 -7.18 -4.38
CA TYR A 45 -3.94 -6.00 -3.56
C TYR A 45 -5.12 -5.01 -3.61
N GLY A 46 -5.27 -4.24 -2.54
CA GLY A 46 -6.34 -3.26 -2.39
C GLY A 46 -6.88 -3.19 -0.96
N PRO A 47 -7.83 -2.28 -0.67
CA PRO A 47 -8.35 -2.04 0.67
C PRO A 47 -8.92 -3.28 1.36
N SER A 48 -9.12 -3.20 2.68
CA SER A 48 -9.83 -4.24 3.43
C SER A 48 -11.31 -4.31 3.03
N GLY A 49 -11.94 -5.47 3.25
CA GLY A 49 -13.38 -5.64 3.06
C GLY A 49 -13.91 -5.60 1.62
N VAL A 50 -13.04 -5.56 0.60
CA VAL A 50 -13.42 -5.49 -0.83
C VAL A 50 -13.59 -6.87 -1.51
N GLY A 51 -13.47 -7.97 -0.76
CA GLY A 51 -13.76 -9.32 -1.26
C GLY A 51 -12.56 -10.20 -1.63
N LYS A 52 -11.29 -9.78 -1.39
CA LYS A 52 -10.07 -10.56 -1.73
C LYS A 52 -10.13 -12.01 -1.22
N THR A 53 -10.37 -12.21 0.08
CA THR A 53 -10.48 -13.54 0.72
C THR A 53 -11.67 -14.35 0.18
N THR A 54 -12.78 -13.68 -0.12
CA THR A 54 -13.98 -14.30 -0.68
C THR A 54 -13.70 -14.88 -2.06
N VAL A 55 -13.07 -14.10 -2.94
CA VAL A 55 -12.69 -14.55 -4.29
C VAL A 55 -11.70 -15.71 -4.22
N ALA A 56 -10.71 -15.66 -3.31
CA ALA A 56 -9.76 -16.76 -3.12
C ALA A 56 -10.47 -18.07 -2.72
N ARG A 57 -11.50 -18.02 -1.86
CA ARG A 57 -12.31 -19.20 -1.50
C ARG A 57 -13.11 -19.75 -2.68
N ILE A 58 -13.76 -18.89 -3.44
CA ILE A 58 -14.51 -19.30 -4.65
C ILE A 58 -13.58 -19.99 -5.66
N ILE A 59 -12.35 -19.45 -5.82
CA ILE A 59 -11.33 -20.04 -6.67
C ILE A 59 -10.97 -21.45 -6.18
N ALA A 60 -10.70 -21.61 -4.90
CA ALA A 60 -10.30 -22.89 -4.31
C ALA A 60 -11.38 -23.97 -4.51
N GLU A 61 -12.66 -23.62 -4.27
CA GLU A 61 -13.80 -24.52 -4.48
C GLU A 61 -13.94 -24.92 -5.95
N LYS A 62 -13.77 -23.97 -6.88
CA LYS A 62 -13.88 -24.26 -8.32
C LYS A 62 -12.74 -25.12 -8.85
N CYS A 63 -11.51 -24.93 -8.35
CA CYS A 63 -10.34 -25.70 -8.80
C CYS A 63 -10.20 -27.04 -8.07
N GLY A 64 -11.08 -27.36 -7.11
CA GLY A 64 -11.03 -28.59 -6.33
C GLY A 64 -9.73 -28.79 -5.55
N LYS A 65 -9.01 -27.69 -5.24
CA LYS A 65 -7.78 -27.71 -4.46
C LYS A 65 -8.09 -27.55 -2.97
N LYS A 66 -7.28 -28.19 -2.12
CA LYS A 66 -7.36 -27.97 -0.67
C LYS A 66 -6.94 -26.53 -0.34
N LEU A 67 -7.88 -25.72 0.17
CA LEU A 67 -7.57 -24.36 0.65
C LEU A 67 -6.90 -24.42 2.02
N CYS A 68 -5.68 -23.92 2.10
CA CYS A 68 -4.99 -23.64 3.34
C CYS A 68 -4.92 -22.11 3.53
N TYR A 69 -5.30 -21.66 4.72
CA TYR A 69 -5.31 -20.23 5.06
C TYR A 69 -4.19 -19.92 6.07
N LEU A 70 -3.37 -18.92 5.76
CA LEU A 70 -2.40 -18.34 6.68
C LEU A 70 -2.56 -16.83 6.73
N ASN A 71 -2.41 -16.26 7.92
CA ASN A 71 -2.29 -14.81 8.08
C ASN A 71 -0.83 -14.49 8.44
N ALA A 72 -0.16 -13.69 7.61
CA ALA A 72 1.25 -13.37 7.79
C ALA A 72 1.57 -12.57 9.06
N THR A 73 0.56 -11.96 9.70
CA THR A 73 0.75 -11.26 11.00
C THR A 73 0.98 -12.23 12.16
N THR A 74 0.49 -13.47 12.06
CA THR A 74 0.55 -14.48 13.13
C THR A 74 1.30 -15.75 12.74
N ALA A 75 1.41 -16.01 11.44
CA ALA A 75 2.01 -17.23 10.92
C ALA A 75 3.54 -17.23 11.00
N SER A 76 4.08 -18.39 11.23
CA SER A 76 5.52 -18.69 11.28
C SER A 76 5.96 -19.55 10.08
N THR A 77 7.26 -19.75 9.94
CA THR A 77 7.83 -20.65 8.91
C THR A 77 7.51 -22.12 9.16
N SER A 78 7.22 -22.52 10.42
CA SER A 78 6.76 -23.88 10.74
C SER A 78 5.37 -24.12 10.16
N ASP A 79 4.46 -23.16 10.22
CA ASP A 79 3.10 -23.33 9.70
C ASP A 79 3.10 -23.59 8.18
N ILE A 80 4.02 -22.96 7.44
CA ILE A 80 4.20 -23.25 6.01
C ILE A 80 4.68 -24.70 5.81
N LYS A 81 5.65 -25.16 6.62
CA LYS A 81 6.16 -26.53 6.53
C LYS A 81 5.11 -27.57 6.87
N ASP A 82 4.26 -27.29 7.86
CA ASP A 82 3.18 -28.18 8.27
C ASP A 82 2.12 -28.32 7.15
N ILE A 83 1.82 -27.22 6.47
CA ILE A 83 0.94 -27.25 5.28
C ILE A 83 1.55 -28.11 4.18
N VAL A 84 2.83 -27.90 3.87
CA VAL A 84 3.53 -28.68 2.83
C VAL A 84 3.63 -30.16 3.25
N GLY A 85 3.88 -30.46 4.52
CA GLY A 85 3.87 -31.82 5.05
C GLY A 85 2.53 -32.54 4.88
N SER A 86 1.45 -31.82 4.67
CA SER A 86 0.11 -32.39 4.38
C SER A 86 -0.11 -32.72 2.89
N ILE A 87 0.84 -32.42 2.01
CA ILE A 87 0.81 -32.77 0.58
C ILE A 87 0.85 -34.30 0.46
N GLY A 88 -0.02 -34.86 -0.40
CA GLY A 88 -0.15 -36.31 -0.58
C GLY A 88 -1.17 -36.98 0.33
N GLY A 89 -1.80 -36.24 1.25
CA GLY A 89 -2.99 -36.71 1.95
C GLY A 89 -4.20 -36.84 1.01
N ILE A 90 -5.18 -37.66 1.41
CA ILE A 90 -6.40 -37.93 0.63
C ILE A 90 -7.12 -36.63 0.25
N ASP A 91 -7.12 -35.64 1.16
CA ASP A 91 -7.78 -34.33 0.95
C ASP A 91 -7.00 -33.35 0.08
N ALA A 92 -5.75 -33.67 -0.30
CA ALA A 92 -4.86 -32.83 -1.10
C ALA A 92 -4.50 -33.44 -2.46
N ALA A 93 -5.29 -34.41 -2.93
CA ALA A 93 -5.03 -35.13 -4.19
C ALA A 93 -4.90 -34.20 -5.40
N ASN A 94 -5.59 -33.07 -5.43
CA ASN A 94 -5.54 -32.05 -6.48
C ASN A 94 -4.57 -30.90 -6.20
N GLY A 95 -3.70 -31.04 -5.17
CA GLY A 95 -2.75 -30.03 -4.72
C GLY A 95 -3.32 -29.03 -3.71
N ILE A 96 -2.44 -28.19 -3.20
CA ILE A 96 -2.76 -27.20 -2.17
C ILE A 96 -2.87 -25.81 -2.80
N LEU A 97 -3.92 -25.08 -2.45
CA LEU A 97 -4.03 -23.64 -2.64
C LEU A 97 -3.73 -22.95 -1.30
N LEU A 98 -2.61 -22.27 -1.20
CA LEU A 98 -2.28 -21.46 -0.04
C LEU A 98 -2.80 -20.03 -0.25
N TYR A 99 -3.78 -19.64 0.57
CA TYR A 99 -4.15 -18.23 0.71
C TYR A 99 -3.35 -17.60 1.84
N LEU A 100 -2.44 -16.69 1.49
CA LEU A 100 -1.61 -15.95 2.45
C LEU A 100 -2.12 -14.52 2.58
N ASP A 101 -2.77 -14.20 3.70
CA ASP A 101 -3.30 -12.87 3.99
C ASP A 101 -2.20 -11.97 4.55
N GLU A 102 -2.19 -10.71 4.10
CA GLU A 102 -1.28 -9.64 4.53
C GLU A 102 0.21 -10.01 4.34
N ILE A 103 0.58 -10.49 3.15
CA ILE A 103 1.95 -10.99 2.82
C ILE A 103 3.07 -9.99 3.17
N GLN A 104 2.81 -8.67 3.22
CA GLN A 104 3.80 -7.65 3.56
C GLN A 104 4.37 -7.82 4.99
N TYR A 105 3.71 -8.56 5.87
CA TYR A 105 4.24 -8.87 7.21
C TYR A 105 5.23 -10.02 7.22
N PHE A 106 5.32 -10.81 6.16
CA PHE A 106 6.39 -11.78 6.01
C PHE A 106 7.70 -11.08 5.63
N ASN A 107 8.75 -11.36 6.41
CA ASN A 107 10.09 -10.88 6.07
C ASN A 107 10.64 -11.62 4.82
N LYS A 108 11.73 -11.07 4.26
CA LYS A 108 12.35 -11.60 3.03
C LYS A 108 12.68 -13.11 3.13
N LYS A 109 13.18 -13.57 4.30
CA LYS A 109 13.53 -14.98 4.51
C LYS A 109 12.31 -15.89 4.48
N GLN A 110 11.19 -15.46 5.07
CA GLN A 110 9.93 -16.21 5.05
C GLN A 110 9.36 -16.28 3.63
N GLN A 111 9.42 -15.17 2.88
CA GLN A 111 8.99 -15.15 1.47
C GLN A 111 9.90 -16.02 0.58
N GLN A 112 11.22 -16.12 0.85
CA GLN A 112 12.13 -17.01 0.13
C GLN A 112 11.82 -18.51 0.39
N ILE A 113 11.44 -18.87 1.62
CA ILE A 113 11.02 -20.23 1.92
C ILE A 113 9.74 -20.59 1.17
N LEU A 114 8.77 -19.66 1.11
CA LEU A 114 7.54 -19.84 0.35
C LEU A 114 7.83 -20.02 -1.15
N LEU A 115 8.79 -19.26 -1.69
CA LEU A 115 9.18 -19.33 -3.10
C LEU A 115 9.62 -20.73 -3.52
N SER A 116 10.39 -21.46 -2.68
CA SER A 116 10.86 -22.80 -3.03
C SER A 116 9.71 -23.79 -3.25
N TYR A 117 8.64 -23.68 -2.48
CA TYR A 117 7.46 -24.54 -2.64
C TYR A 117 6.57 -24.14 -3.83
N ILE A 118 6.58 -22.85 -4.20
CA ILE A 118 5.93 -22.37 -5.41
C ILE A 118 6.65 -22.87 -6.66
N GLU A 119 7.99 -22.82 -6.66
CA GLU A 119 8.84 -23.27 -7.79
C GLU A 119 8.75 -24.78 -8.03
N ASN A 120 8.62 -25.56 -6.97
CA ASN A 120 8.44 -27.01 -7.08
C ASN A 120 7.02 -27.41 -7.50
N GLY A 121 6.06 -26.47 -7.50
CA GLY A 121 4.65 -26.78 -7.77
C GLY A 121 3.90 -27.42 -6.61
N ASP A 122 4.52 -27.48 -5.42
CA ASP A 122 3.93 -28.02 -4.19
C ASP A 122 2.73 -27.20 -3.74
N ILE A 123 2.78 -25.87 -3.96
CA ILE A 123 1.77 -24.92 -3.55
C ILE A 123 1.41 -24.01 -4.74
N THR A 124 0.12 -23.80 -4.94
CA THR A 124 -0.38 -22.65 -5.71
C THR A 124 -0.67 -21.51 -4.74
N LEU A 125 -0.08 -20.34 -4.95
CA LEU A 125 -0.21 -19.20 -4.05
C LEU A 125 -1.31 -18.23 -4.51
N ILE A 126 -2.18 -17.84 -3.60
CA ILE A 126 -2.91 -16.56 -3.67
C ILE A 126 -2.49 -15.73 -2.46
N ALA A 127 -1.70 -14.69 -2.68
CA ALA A 127 -1.35 -13.74 -1.62
C ALA A 127 -2.28 -12.53 -1.64
N SER A 128 -2.59 -11.98 -0.48
CA SER A 128 -3.31 -10.70 -0.38
C SER A 128 -2.49 -9.67 0.40
N THR A 129 -2.70 -8.40 0.07
CA THR A 129 -2.09 -7.26 0.75
C THR A 129 -2.97 -6.03 0.64
N THR A 130 -2.92 -5.16 1.64
CA THR A 130 -3.49 -3.81 1.59
C THR A 130 -2.49 -2.78 1.03
N GLU A 131 -1.21 -3.15 0.94
CA GLU A 131 -0.13 -2.31 0.47
C GLU A 131 0.21 -2.57 -1.00
N ASN A 132 0.96 -1.66 -1.62
CA ASN A 132 1.41 -1.86 -3.00
C ASN A 132 2.39 -3.04 -3.08
N PRO A 133 2.06 -4.14 -3.78
CA PRO A 133 2.87 -5.35 -3.78
C PRO A 133 4.28 -5.17 -4.34
N TYR A 134 4.49 -4.22 -5.23
CA TYR A 134 5.80 -3.96 -5.84
C TYR A 134 6.86 -3.44 -4.86
N PHE A 135 6.45 -2.96 -3.67
CA PHE A 135 7.37 -2.51 -2.63
C PHE A 135 7.60 -3.55 -1.53
N TYR A 136 6.65 -4.45 -1.29
CA TYR A 136 6.66 -5.31 -0.11
C TYR A 136 6.80 -6.80 -0.44
N VAL A 137 6.40 -7.21 -1.65
CA VAL A 137 6.52 -8.61 -2.07
C VAL A 137 7.86 -8.84 -2.74
N TYR A 138 8.50 -9.95 -2.39
CA TYR A 138 9.80 -10.32 -2.97
C TYR A 138 9.69 -10.49 -4.50
N ASN A 139 10.59 -9.82 -5.23
CA ASN A 139 10.54 -9.75 -6.70
C ASN A 139 10.45 -11.12 -7.38
N ALA A 140 11.07 -12.17 -6.81
CA ALA A 140 10.99 -13.50 -7.36
C ALA A 140 9.59 -14.13 -7.26
N ILE A 141 8.80 -13.77 -6.26
CA ILE A 141 7.38 -14.16 -6.14
C ILE A 141 6.55 -13.34 -7.14
N LEU A 142 6.80 -12.01 -7.21
CA LEU A 142 6.10 -11.13 -8.17
C LEU A 142 6.26 -11.61 -9.62
N SER A 143 7.48 -11.96 -10.04
CA SER A 143 7.77 -12.41 -11.40
C SER A 143 7.07 -13.73 -11.78
N ARG A 144 6.58 -14.49 -10.80
CA ARG A 144 5.89 -15.78 -10.96
C ARG A 144 4.40 -15.69 -10.64
N SER A 145 3.89 -14.49 -10.43
CA SER A 145 2.50 -14.26 -10.01
C SER A 145 1.83 -13.22 -10.89
N THR A 146 0.53 -13.35 -11.08
CA THR A 146 -0.27 -12.31 -11.72
C THR A 146 -0.91 -11.42 -10.64
N VAL A 147 -0.73 -10.12 -10.78
CA VAL A 147 -1.20 -9.14 -9.79
C VAL A 147 -2.56 -8.58 -10.22
N PHE A 148 -3.53 -8.59 -9.30
CA PHE A 148 -4.87 -8.01 -9.52
C PHE A 148 -5.18 -6.96 -8.45
N GLU A 149 -5.60 -5.78 -8.91
CA GLU A 149 -6.08 -4.71 -8.05
C GLU A 149 -7.55 -4.90 -7.72
N PHE A 150 -7.86 -4.91 -6.42
CA PHE A 150 -9.22 -4.83 -5.90
C PHE A 150 -9.52 -3.37 -5.51
N LYS A 151 -10.49 -2.78 -6.18
CA LYS A 151 -10.86 -1.38 -5.94
C LYS A 151 -11.86 -1.26 -4.78
N THR A 152 -11.87 -0.10 -4.15
CA THR A 152 -12.88 0.30 -3.18
C THR A 152 -14.28 0.16 -3.79
N LEU A 153 -15.21 -0.40 -3.03
CA LEU A 153 -16.58 -0.59 -3.50
C LEU A 153 -17.36 0.74 -3.44
N SER A 154 -18.23 0.95 -4.43
CA SER A 154 -19.13 2.09 -4.40
C SER A 154 -20.21 1.93 -3.32
N ALA A 155 -20.79 3.04 -2.87
CA ALA A 155 -21.94 3.00 -1.95
C ALA A 155 -23.12 2.24 -2.57
N ALA A 156 -23.27 2.26 -3.88
CA ALA A 156 -24.32 1.50 -4.59
C ALA A 156 -24.07 -0.02 -4.51
N ASP A 157 -22.81 -0.48 -4.68
CA ASP A 157 -22.45 -1.89 -4.55
C ASP A 157 -22.72 -2.38 -3.12
N ILE A 158 -22.33 -1.58 -2.12
CA ILE A 158 -22.57 -1.92 -0.71
C ILE A 158 -24.06 -1.94 -0.38
N ALA A 159 -24.84 -0.98 -0.86
CA ALA A 159 -26.31 -0.97 -0.68
C ALA A 159 -26.96 -2.23 -1.25
N ALA A 160 -26.47 -2.73 -2.41
CA ALA A 160 -26.94 -3.98 -2.97
C ALA A 160 -26.64 -5.19 -2.06
N VAL A 161 -25.43 -5.23 -1.46
CA VAL A 161 -25.08 -6.27 -0.47
C VAL A 161 -25.97 -6.20 0.76
N ILE A 162 -26.23 -4.99 1.29
CA ILE A 162 -27.10 -4.79 2.46
C ILE A 162 -28.52 -5.30 2.15
N ARG A 163 -29.11 -4.97 0.99
CA ARG A 163 -30.44 -5.47 0.59
C ARG A 163 -30.49 -6.99 0.49
N ARG A 164 -29.44 -7.61 -0.11
CA ARG A 164 -29.31 -9.07 -0.13
C ARG A 164 -29.25 -9.65 1.29
N ALA A 165 -28.48 -9.00 2.18
CA ALA A 165 -28.36 -9.40 3.58
C ALA A 165 -29.71 -9.36 4.31
N ILE A 166 -30.47 -8.29 4.12
CA ILE A 166 -31.82 -8.13 4.71
C ILE A 166 -32.75 -9.24 4.22
N GLY A 167 -32.75 -9.55 2.93
CA GLY A 167 -33.54 -10.67 2.38
C GLY A 167 -33.22 -12.00 3.05
N ILE A 168 -31.92 -12.35 3.18
CA ILE A 168 -31.52 -13.60 3.83
C ILE A 168 -31.88 -13.61 5.33
N LEU A 169 -31.71 -12.48 6.03
CA LEU A 169 -32.11 -12.36 7.45
C LEU A 169 -33.62 -12.49 7.63
N SER A 170 -34.41 -12.00 6.68
CA SER A 170 -35.87 -12.16 6.67
C SER A 170 -36.27 -13.63 6.45
N ASP A 171 -35.59 -14.31 5.51
CA ASP A 171 -35.87 -15.73 5.20
C ASP A 171 -35.47 -16.67 6.35
N GLU A 172 -34.43 -16.33 7.11
CA GLU A 172 -33.97 -17.08 8.29
C GLU A 172 -34.78 -16.79 9.56
N GLY A 173 -35.49 -15.66 9.60
CA GLY A 173 -36.27 -15.20 10.73
C GLY A 173 -37.74 -15.63 10.68
N GLU A 174 -38.44 -15.49 11.82
CA GLU A 174 -39.91 -15.71 11.89
C GLU A 174 -40.69 -14.53 11.31
N LYS A 175 -40.03 -13.36 11.18
CA LYS A 175 -40.64 -12.11 10.72
C LYS A 175 -39.71 -11.41 9.72
N GLU A 176 -40.30 -10.70 8.77
CA GLU A 176 -39.59 -9.89 7.80
C GLU A 176 -38.77 -8.76 8.49
N LEU A 177 -37.51 -8.62 8.13
CA LEU A 177 -36.66 -7.52 8.58
C LEU A 177 -36.81 -6.32 7.64
N GLN A 178 -37.26 -5.19 8.17
CA GLN A 178 -37.49 -3.95 7.42
C GLN A 178 -36.58 -2.83 7.88
N ILE A 179 -35.99 -2.12 6.91
CA ILE A 179 -35.21 -0.91 7.09
C ILE A 179 -35.50 0.07 5.96
N SER A 180 -35.48 1.36 6.24
CA SER A 180 -35.72 2.39 5.23
C SER A 180 -34.59 2.42 4.16
N GLU A 181 -34.91 2.86 2.94
CA GLU A 181 -33.90 3.12 1.91
C GLU A 181 -32.89 4.20 2.33
N ASN A 182 -33.27 5.14 3.18
CA ASN A 182 -32.37 6.13 3.76
C ASN A 182 -31.39 5.46 4.75
N GLY A 183 -31.87 4.54 5.58
CA GLY A 183 -31.03 3.76 6.49
C GLY A 183 -30.01 2.89 5.71
N ILE A 184 -30.44 2.21 4.65
CA ILE A 184 -29.54 1.44 3.77
C ILE A 184 -28.44 2.34 3.19
N LYS A 185 -28.81 3.49 2.62
CA LYS A 185 -27.85 4.46 2.05
C LYS A 185 -26.90 5.02 3.09
N ALA A 186 -27.39 5.31 4.30
CA ALA A 186 -26.59 5.81 5.39
C ALA A 186 -25.53 4.77 5.83
N ILE A 187 -25.92 3.49 6.03
CA ILE A 187 -24.98 2.41 6.34
C ILE A 187 -23.97 2.22 5.21
N ALA A 188 -24.43 2.23 3.94
CA ALA A 188 -23.56 2.05 2.78
C ALA A 188 -22.51 3.17 2.64
N ALA A 189 -22.92 4.41 2.85
CA ALA A 189 -22.00 5.55 2.87
C ALA A 189 -21.00 5.42 4.02
N ALA A 190 -21.49 5.04 5.16
CA ALA A 190 -20.74 4.85 6.37
C ALA A 190 -19.72 3.72 6.33
N ALA A 191 -19.94 2.73 5.52
CA ALA A 191 -19.04 1.61 5.33
C ALA A 191 -17.76 1.99 4.55
N ALA A 192 -17.77 3.12 3.85
CA ALA A 192 -16.60 3.66 3.14
C ALA A 192 -15.90 2.61 2.23
N GLY A 193 -16.67 1.79 1.51
CA GLY A 193 -16.15 0.78 0.59
C GLY A 193 -15.83 -0.58 1.21
N ASP A 194 -16.03 -0.79 2.52
CA ASP A 194 -15.77 -2.05 3.23
C ASP A 194 -17.08 -2.79 3.53
N VAL A 195 -17.33 -3.91 2.83
CA VAL A 195 -18.53 -4.75 3.01
C VAL A 195 -18.61 -5.35 4.42
N ARG A 196 -17.49 -5.77 5.00
CA ARG A 196 -17.48 -6.36 6.35
C ARG A 196 -17.98 -5.36 7.36
N ARG A 197 -17.55 -4.10 7.23
CA ARG A 197 -18.01 -2.99 8.07
C ARG A 197 -19.50 -2.73 7.90
N ALA A 198 -20.00 -2.73 6.65
CA ALA A 198 -21.42 -2.56 6.38
C ALA A 198 -22.27 -3.65 7.03
N LEU A 199 -21.86 -4.90 6.90
CA LEU A 199 -22.57 -6.04 7.47
C LEU A 199 -22.51 -6.06 9.01
N ASN A 200 -21.40 -5.65 9.61
CA ASN A 200 -21.31 -5.52 11.07
C ASN A 200 -22.24 -4.41 11.60
N MET A 201 -22.34 -3.28 10.88
CA MET A 201 -23.31 -2.23 11.24
C MET A 201 -24.75 -2.71 11.10
N LEU A 202 -25.06 -3.43 10.02
CA LEU A 202 -26.38 -4.02 9.83
C LEU A 202 -26.72 -5.05 10.94
N GLU A 203 -25.77 -5.89 11.34
CA GLU A 203 -25.91 -6.86 12.43
C GLU A 203 -26.24 -6.16 13.76
N LEU A 204 -25.58 -5.03 14.05
CA LEU A 204 -25.90 -4.22 15.23
C LEU A 204 -27.30 -3.61 15.13
N CYS A 205 -27.70 -3.13 13.95
CA CYS A 205 -29.06 -2.61 13.72
C CYS A 205 -30.10 -3.73 13.89
N GLU A 206 -29.83 -4.93 13.40
CA GLU A 206 -30.72 -6.09 13.55
C GLU A 206 -30.95 -6.45 15.01
N LEU A 207 -29.90 -6.44 15.84
CA LEU A 207 -29.99 -6.76 17.27
C LEU A 207 -30.90 -5.78 18.04
N THR A 208 -31.06 -4.57 17.54
CA THR A 208 -31.85 -3.49 18.16
C THR A 208 -33.18 -3.22 17.43
N ALA A 209 -33.53 -4.06 16.45
CA ALA A 209 -34.77 -3.95 15.70
C ALA A 209 -36.01 -4.09 16.63
N GLN A 210 -37.01 -3.26 16.41
CA GLN A 210 -38.26 -3.33 17.14
C GLN A 210 -39.19 -4.40 16.54
N ASP A 211 -39.67 -5.29 17.40
CA ASP A 211 -40.65 -6.30 17.00
C ASP A 211 -42.05 -5.71 16.94
N THR A 212 -42.67 -5.87 15.77
CA THR A 212 -44.09 -5.61 15.57
C THR A 212 -44.83 -6.94 15.33
N GLU A 213 -46.15 -6.93 15.15
CA GLU A 213 -46.90 -8.16 14.91
C GLU A 213 -46.41 -8.91 13.66
N ASN A 214 -46.07 -8.20 12.58
CA ASN A 214 -45.76 -8.80 11.27
C ASN A 214 -44.32 -8.60 10.82
N ALA A 215 -43.53 -7.72 11.44
CA ALA A 215 -42.17 -7.38 11.00
C ALA A 215 -41.28 -6.99 12.17
N ARG A 216 -39.95 -7.08 11.91
CA ARG A 216 -38.90 -6.46 12.72
C ARG A 216 -38.43 -5.18 12.03
N ILE A 217 -38.57 -4.05 12.65
CA ILE A 217 -38.33 -2.74 12.05
C ILE A 217 -37.04 -2.12 12.64
N ILE A 218 -36.08 -1.80 11.78
CA ILE A 218 -34.93 -1.00 12.10
C ILE A 218 -35.29 0.48 11.87
N GLY A 219 -35.42 1.26 12.93
CA GLY A 219 -35.73 2.68 12.87
C GLY A 219 -34.50 3.50 12.37
N ASP A 220 -34.78 4.64 11.71
CA ASP A 220 -33.74 5.56 11.26
C ASP A 220 -32.94 6.14 12.43
N ASP A 221 -33.56 6.42 13.55
CA ASP A 221 -32.89 6.86 14.79
C ASP A 221 -31.87 5.84 15.30
N THR A 222 -32.17 4.55 15.17
CA THR A 222 -31.26 3.46 15.55
C THR A 222 -30.05 3.45 14.64
N VAL A 223 -30.28 3.60 13.34
CA VAL A 223 -29.19 3.70 12.35
C VAL A 223 -28.30 4.90 12.69
N GLU A 224 -28.88 6.07 12.91
CA GLU A 224 -28.14 7.29 13.26
C GLU A 224 -27.29 7.12 14.53
N GLN A 225 -27.84 6.53 15.59
CA GLN A 225 -27.10 6.26 16.82
C GLN A 225 -25.92 5.33 16.63
N ILE A 226 -26.10 4.25 15.86
CA ILE A 226 -25.02 3.31 15.55
C ILE A 226 -23.94 3.98 14.69
N LEU A 227 -24.34 4.82 13.76
CA LEU A 227 -23.42 5.59 12.92
C LEU A 227 -22.67 6.66 13.73
N ALA A 228 -23.33 7.39 14.63
CA ALA A 228 -22.70 8.40 15.49
C ALA A 228 -21.64 7.79 16.43
N GLY A 229 -21.91 6.62 17.01
CA GLY A 229 -20.95 5.88 17.83
C GLY A 229 -19.71 5.38 17.04
N ASN A 230 -19.83 5.27 15.73
CA ASN A 230 -18.75 4.84 14.83
C ASN A 230 -18.10 6.00 14.06
N SER A 231 -18.60 7.23 14.16
CA SER A 231 -18.19 8.38 13.31
C SER A 231 -16.73 8.81 13.49
N VAL A 232 -16.12 8.59 14.66
CA VAL A 232 -14.73 8.93 14.93
C VAL A 232 -13.74 8.04 14.13
N ARG A 233 -14.21 6.90 13.58
CA ARG A 233 -13.39 5.99 12.76
C ARG A 233 -13.65 6.11 11.25
N TYR A 234 -14.43 7.09 10.83
CA TYR A 234 -15.09 7.15 9.52
C TYR A 234 -14.23 7.49 8.32
N ASP A 235 -13.06 8.10 8.51
CA ASP A 235 -12.37 8.81 7.44
C ASP A 235 -11.20 8.04 6.80
N ARG A 236 -11.00 6.74 7.10
CA ARG A 236 -9.78 6.02 6.66
C ARG A 236 -9.77 5.47 5.23
N ALA A 237 -10.88 5.41 4.51
CA ALA A 237 -10.96 4.66 3.25
C ALA A 237 -11.81 5.28 2.14
N GLY A 238 -12.20 6.54 2.23
CA GLY A 238 -12.99 7.24 1.21
C GLY A 238 -12.19 8.31 0.45
N ASP A 239 -12.71 8.81 -0.66
CA ASP A 239 -12.14 9.93 -1.43
C ASP A 239 -11.83 11.14 -0.52
N ALA A 240 -12.66 11.40 0.49
CA ALA A 240 -12.44 12.43 1.51
C ALA A 240 -11.16 12.21 2.33
N HIS A 241 -10.74 10.97 2.58
CA HIS A 241 -9.48 10.69 3.27
C HIS A 241 -8.26 11.02 2.42
N TYR A 242 -8.29 10.65 1.14
CA TYR A 242 -7.23 11.03 0.19
C TYR A 242 -7.16 12.55 -0.01
N ASP A 243 -8.31 13.23 0.03
CA ASP A 243 -8.37 14.70 -0.03
C ASP A 243 -7.72 15.34 1.21
N ILE A 244 -7.95 14.79 2.41
CA ILE A 244 -7.30 15.27 3.65
C ILE A 244 -5.78 15.04 3.58
N ILE A 245 -5.32 13.86 3.16
CA ILE A 245 -3.91 13.57 2.96
C ILE A 245 -3.29 14.54 1.95
N SER A 246 -3.96 14.78 0.85
CA SER A 246 -3.53 15.72 -0.19
C SER A 246 -3.48 17.16 0.33
N ALA A 247 -4.50 17.60 1.06
CA ALA A 247 -4.56 18.92 1.67
C ALA A 247 -3.45 19.11 2.72
N TYR A 248 -3.22 18.09 3.56
CA TYR A 248 -2.14 18.07 4.55
C TYR A 248 -0.77 18.28 3.90
N GLN A 249 -0.45 17.53 2.86
CA GLN A 249 0.79 17.65 2.12
C GLN A 249 0.91 19.02 1.42
N LYS A 250 -0.15 19.46 0.75
CA LYS A 250 -0.19 20.75 0.04
C LYS A 250 -0.07 21.95 0.98
N SER A 251 -0.62 21.87 2.18
CA SER A 251 -0.48 22.92 3.20
C SER A 251 0.97 23.08 3.66
N MET A 252 1.67 21.99 3.96
CA MET A 252 3.11 22.02 4.30
C MET A 252 3.96 22.55 3.14
N ARG A 253 3.70 22.09 1.92
CA ARG A 253 4.34 22.57 0.68
C ARG A 253 4.09 24.04 0.43
N GLY A 254 2.86 24.49 0.66
CA GLY A 254 2.41 25.86 0.48
C GLY A 254 2.80 26.80 1.61
N SER A 255 3.52 26.32 2.64
CA SER A 255 3.97 27.10 3.80
C SER A 255 2.82 27.71 4.61
N ASP A 256 1.72 26.98 4.76
CA ASP A 256 0.60 27.30 5.63
C ASP A 256 0.61 26.39 6.86
N PRO A 257 1.21 26.83 8.00
CA PRO A 257 1.31 26.01 9.20
C PRO A 257 -0.06 25.78 9.87
N ASP A 258 -0.99 26.71 9.79
CA ASP A 258 -2.30 26.60 10.43
C ASP A 258 -3.15 25.52 9.73
N ALA A 259 -3.21 25.55 8.39
CA ALA A 259 -3.85 24.50 7.61
C ALA A 259 -3.16 23.14 7.79
N ALA A 260 -1.82 23.10 7.84
CA ALA A 260 -1.07 21.86 8.03
C ALA A 260 -1.38 21.21 9.38
N VAL A 261 -1.43 21.97 10.47
CA VAL A 261 -1.79 21.48 11.80
C VAL A 261 -3.27 21.04 11.84
N TYR A 262 -4.16 21.79 11.18
CA TYR A 262 -5.58 21.41 11.10
C TYR A 262 -5.78 20.06 10.41
N TYR A 263 -5.16 19.86 9.23
CA TYR A 263 -5.26 18.58 8.52
C TYR A 263 -4.52 17.44 9.21
N LEU A 264 -3.41 17.71 9.92
CA LEU A 264 -2.81 16.75 10.85
C LEU A 264 -3.83 16.30 11.90
N GLY A 265 -4.51 17.26 12.56
CA GLY A 265 -5.54 16.98 13.55
C GLY A 265 -6.65 16.09 13.00
N ARG A 266 -7.10 16.33 11.76
CA ARG A 266 -8.11 15.49 11.08
C ARG A 266 -7.63 14.05 10.85
N LEU A 267 -6.37 13.85 10.41
CA LEU A 267 -5.77 12.51 10.22
C LEU A 267 -5.66 11.77 11.55
N LEU A 268 -5.20 12.46 12.62
CA LEU A 268 -5.06 11.86 13.94
C LEU A 268 -6.42 11.53 14.59
N ALA A 269 -7.43 12.39 14.42
CA ALA A 269 -8.81 12.12 14.87
C ALA A 269 -9.40 10.89 14.17
N ALA A 270 -9.10 10.69 12.88
CA ALA A 270 -9.42 9.46 12.15
C ALA A 270 -8.55 8.27 12.59
N GLY A 271 -7.57 8.46 13.48
CA GLY A 271 -6.62 7.47 13.97
C GLY A 271 -5.62 7.03 12.92
N ASP A 272 -5.40 7.80 11.83
CA ASP A 272 -4.45 7.48 10.78
C ASP A 272 -3.08 8.11 11.04
N LEU A 273 -2.45 7.65 12.12
CA LEU A 273 -1.08 8.01 12.49
C LEU A 273 -0.05 7.59 11.40
N PRO A 274 -0.15 6.39 10.78
CA PRO A 274 0.83 5.99 9.77
C PRO A 274 0.88 6.90 8.54
N SER A 275 -0.27 7.30 7.99
CA SER A 275 -0.31 8.20 6.82
C SER A 275 0.18 9.60 7.16
N ALA A 276 -0.16 10.12 8.34
CA ALA A 276 0.35 11.40 8.83
C ALA A 276 1.89 11.39 8.92
N CYS A 277 2.47 10.36 9.53
CA CYS A 277 3.91 10.18 9.64
C CYS A 277 4.60 10.04 8.28
N ARG A 278 4.06 9.20 7.40
CA ARG A 278 4.60 8.95 6.06
C ARG A 278 4.64 10.22 5.22
N ARG A 279 3.55 10.98 5.19
CA ARG A 279 3.47 12.21 4.40
C ARG A 279 4.36 13.33 4.93
N LEU A 280 4.50 13.43 6.25
CA LEU A 280 5.42 14.36 6.88
C LEU A 280 6.88 14.09 6.47
N LEU A 281 7.32 12.83 6.50
CA LEU A 281 8.66 12.44 6.03
C LEU A 281 8.85 12.74 4.54
N VAL A 282 7.85 12.45 3.71
CA VAL A 282 7.90 12.76 2.27
C VAL A 282 8.06 14.26 2.06
N CYS A 283 7.23 15.11 2.68
CA CYS A 283 7.33 16.57 2.56
C CYS A 283 8.68 17.12 3.05
N ALA A 284 9.23 16.58 4.14
CA ALA A 284 10.54 16.99 4.64
C ALA A 284 11.65 16.76 3.61
N CYS A 285 11.58 15.65 2.85
CA CYS A 285 12.57 15.31 1.83
C CYS A 285 12.30 15.98 0.48
N GLU A 286 11.02 15.99 0.04
CA GLU A 286 10.58 16.45 -1.27
C GLU A 286 10.52 17.96 -1.37
N ASP A 287 9.93 18.62 -0.35
CA ASP A 287 9.60 20.05 -0.42
C ASP A 287 10.61 20.94 0.30
N VAL A 288 11.24 20.47 1.40
CA VAL A 288 12.28 21.22 2.15
C VAL A 288 13.68 20.79 1.70
N GLY A 289 13.97 19.50 1.75
CA GLY A 289 15.17 18.87 1.22
C GLY A 289 16.46 19.63 1.49
N LEU A 290 17.16 20.01 0.42
CA LEU A 290 18.47 20.65 0.49
C LEU A 290 18.42 22.13 0.92
N ALA A 291 17.24 22.76 0.99
CA ALA A 291 17.12 24.10 1.55
C ALA A 291 17.41 24.13 3.07
N TYR A 292 17.07 23.05 3.78
CA TYR A 292 17.37 22.85 5.19
C TYR A 292 17.63 21.36 5.48
N PRO A 293 18.83 20.83 5.18
CA PRO A 293 19.11 19.37 5.25
C PRO A 293 18.86 18.74 6.63
N GLN A 294 18.98 19.51 7.71
CA GLN A 294 18.73 19.03 9.08
C GLN A 294 17.28 18.69 9.35
N ILE A 295 16.35 19.09 8.47
CA ILE A 295 14.91 18.78 8.61
C ILE A 295 14.66 17.26 8.64
N ILE A 296 15.42 16.50 7.85
CA ILE A 296 15.20 15.05 7.67
C ILE A 296 15.40 14.28 8.99
N PRO A 297 16.57 14.38 9.69
CA PRO A 297 16.74 13.70 10.97
C PRO A 297 15.81 14.26 12.06
N ILE A 298 15.45 15.55 12.05
CA ILE A 298 14.52 16.13 13.03
C ILE A 298 13.13 15.51 12.83
N VAL A 299 12.62 15.49 11.62
CA VAL A 299 11.30 14.91 11.31
C VAL A 299 11.30 13.41 11.57
N LYS A 300 12.39 12.70 11.25
CA LYS A 300 12.52 11.27 11.55
C LYS A 300 12.43 11.00 13.05
N ALA A 301 13.11 11.79 13.87
CA ALA A 301 13.06 11.68 15.34
C ALA A 301 11.64 11.96 15.89
N ALA A 302 10.95 12.98 15.35
CA ALA A 302 9.57 13.29 15.72
C ALA A 302 8.60 12.16 15.37
N VAL A 303 8.75 11.57 14.18
CA VAL A 303 7.95 10.42 13.73
C VAL A 303 8.21 9.20 14.62
N ASP A 304 9.46 8.88 14.94
CA ASP A 304 9.79 7.76 15.82
C ASP A 304 9.21 7.96 17.23
N SER A 305 9.30 9.19 17.76
CA SER A 305 8.69 9.56 19.05
C SER A 305 7.16 9.37 19.01
N ALA A 306 6.51 9.84 17.94
CA ALA A 306 5.06 9.72 17.77
C ALA A 306 4.62 8.25 17.69
N LEU A 307 5.35 7.42 16.97
CA LEU A 307 5.06 5.98 16.87
C LEU A 307 5.33 5.25 18.19
N PHE A 308 6.31 5.69 18.97
CA PHE A 308 6.62 5.10 20.28
C PHE A 308 5.56 5.41 21.33
N VAL A 309 5.14 6.70 21.44
CA VAL A 309 4.16 7.10 22.46
C VAL A 309 2.72 6.75 22.07
N GLY A 310 2.39 6.72 20.77
CA GLY A 310 1.05 6.44 20.28
C GLY A 310 0.06 7.59 20.49
N LEU A 311 -1.21 7.34 20.12
CA LEU A 311 -2.29 8.31 20.34
C LEU A 311 -2.82 8.19 21.78
N PRO A 312 -3.21 9.33 22.42
CA PRO A 312 -3.34 10.67 21.83
C PRO A 312 -2.07 11.53 21.85
N GLU A 313 -1.00 11.14 22.51
CA GLU A 313 0.21 11.96 22.75
C GLU A 313 1.06 12.16 21.48
N ALA A 314 0.97 11.27 20.51
CA ALA A 314 1.66 11.38 19.21
C ALA A 314 1.44 12.73 18.49
N ARG A 315 0.32 13.41 18.79
CA ARG A 315 -0.01 14.73 18.24
C ARG A 315 1.04 15.79 18.56
N ILE A 316 1.71 15.68 19.71
CA ILE A 316 2.65 16.71 20.21
C ILE A 316 3.90 16.75 19.35
N PRO A 317 4.73 15.69 19.25
CA PRO A 317 5.92 15.69 18.41
C PRO A 317 5.62 15.90 16.93
N LEU A 318 4.45 15.45 16.45
CA LEU A 318 4.04 15.65 15.05
C LEU A 318 3.68 17.11 14.78
N ALA A 319 3.01 17.81 15.69
CA ALA A 319 2.69 19.23 15.52
C ALA A 319 3.96 20.07 15.39
N ASP A 320 4.95 19.86 16.27
CA ASP A 320 6.24 20.55 16.21
C ASP A 320 6.92 20.35 14.85
N ALA A 321 6.96 19.10 14.38
CA ALA A 321 7.60 18.76 13.10
C ALA A 321 6.83 19.32 11.89
N VAL A 322 5.50 19.30 11.92
CA VAL A 322 4.65 19.86 10.85
C VAL A 322 4.82 21.37 10.73
N VAL A 323 4.81 22.09 11.85
CA VAL A 323 5.05 23.54 11.86
C VAL A 323 6.45 23.85 11.33
N LEU A 324 7.46 23.08 11.77
CA LEU A 324 8.83 23.25 11.28
C LEU A 324 8.93 23.03 9.77
N VAL A 325 8.32 21.97 9.23
CA VAL A 325 8.31 21.68 7.78
C VAL A 325 7.57 22.78 7.02
N ALA A 326 6.39 23.22 7.51
CA ALA A 326 5.61 24.27 6.87
C ALA A 326 6.36 25.60 6.81
N THR A 327 7.09 25.96 7.87
CA THR A 327 7.80 27.26 7.98
C THR A 327 9.24 27.24 7.45
N SER A 328 9.78 26.09 7.10
CA SER A 328 11.14 25.96 6.56
C SER A 328 11.26 26.48 5.13
N PRO A 329 12.45 26.94 4.70
CA PRO A 329 12.73 27.21 3.30
C PRO A 329 12.45 25.98 2.43
N LYS A 330 12.00 26.19 1.20
CA LYS A 330 11.61 25.11 0.30
C LYS A 330 12.61 24.88 -0.82
N SER A 331 12.85 23.62 -1.15
CA SER A 331 13.57 23.20 -2.35
C SER A 331 13.18 21.77 -2.75
N ASN A 332 12.76 21.62 -3.99
CA ASN A 332 12.50 20.33 -4.61
C ASN A 332 13.60 19.93 -5.60
N SER A 333 14.76 20.57 -5.54
CA SER A 333 15.87 20.39 -6.50
C SER A 333 16.32 18.93 -6.62
N ALA A 334 16.47 18.24 -5.48
CA ALA A 334 16.86 16.83 -5.45
C ALA A 334 15.75 15.89 -5.98
N TYR A 335 14.49 16.18 -5.62
CA TYR A 335 13.33 15.45 -6.14
C TYR A 335 13.23 15.58 -7.67
N SER A 336 13.30 16.81 -8.19
CA SER A 336 13.26 17.04 -9.63
C SER A 336 14.39 16.37 -10.38
N ALA A 337 15.57 16.27 -9.75
CA ALA A 337 16.74 15.61 -10.34
C ALA A 337 16.53 14.09 -10.48
N ILE A 338 16.05 13.43 -9.43
CA ILE A 338 15.80 11.99 -9.49
C ILE A 338 14.62 11.65 -10.40
N ASP A 339 13.58 12.48 -10.41
CA ASP A 339 12.40 12.28 -11.25
C ASP A 339 12.77 12.38 -12.75
N ALA A 340 13.60 13.35 -13.11
CA ALA A 340 14.13 13.49 -14.47
C ALA A 340 15.00 12.29 -14.87
N ALA A 341 15.83 11.77 -13.96
CA ALA A 341 16.66 10.60 -14.22
C ALA A 341 15.79 9.34 -14.38
N MET A 342 14.80 9.13 -13.54
CA MET A 342 13.86 8.01 -13.63
C MET A 342 13.07 8.05 -14.95
N SER A 343 12.60 9.22 -15.36
CA SER A 343 11.91 9.40 -16.64
C SER A 343 12.78 9.03 -17.86
N ASP A 344 14.10 9.31 -17.81
CA ASP A 344 15.01 8.87 -18.86
C ASP A 344 15.19 7.34 -18.87
N ILE A 345 15.35 6.74 -17.70
CA ILE A 345 15.48 5.28 -17.55
C ILE A 345 14.23 4.56 -18.06
N GLU A 346 13.04 5.03 -17.73
CA GLU A 346 11.76 4.49 -18.21
C GLU A 346 11.61 4.56 -19.74
N ARG A 347 12.20 5.57 -20.35
CA ARG A 347 12.26 5.73 -21.82
C ARG A 347 13.39 4.94 -22.47
N GLY A 348 14.18 4.19 -21.70
CA GLY A 348 15.32 3.44 -22.20
C GLY A 348 16.52 4.31 -22.62
N VAL A 349 16.56 5.56 -22.13
CA VAL A 349 17.68 6.47 -22.37
C VAL A 349 18.75 6.26 -21.31
N GLY A 350 20.01 6.01 -21.71
CA GLY A 350 21.09 5.88 -20.72
C GLY A 350 22.35 5.20 -21.25
N GLY A 351 22.25 4.00 -21.79
CA GLY A 351 23.42 3.22 -22.22
C GLY A 351 24.19 2.55 -21.08
N ASP A 352 25.33 1.94 -21.42
CA ASP A 352 26.15 1.18 -20.49
C ASP A 352 26.98 2.06 -19.55
N VAL A 353 27.24 1.54 -18.36
CA VAL A 353 28.17 2.19 -17.41
C VAL A 353 29.54 2.35 -18.03
N PRO A 354 30.15 3.56 -18.02
CA PRO A 354 31.50 3.79 -18.57
C PRO A 354 32.51 2.77 -18.03
N ARG A 355 33.34 2.19 -18.91
CA ARG A 355 34.28 1.10 -18.55
C ARG A 355 35.14 1.42 -17.34
N ARG A 356 35.60 2.68 -17.21
CA ARG A 356 36.43 3.14 -16.10
C ARG A 356 35.73 3.09 -14.73
N LEU A 357 34.38 3.06 -14.70
CA LEU A 357 33.57 3.00 -13.47
C LEU A 357 33.12 1.57 -13.16
N GLN A 358 33.37 0.60 -14.05
CA GLN A 358 32.95 -0.78 -13.83
C GLN A 358 33.82 -1.43 -12.74
N ASN A 359 33.25 -2.39 -12.00
CA ASN A 359 33.92 -3.06 -10.89
C ASN A 359 35.00 -4.03 -11.40
N LYS A 360 36.24 -3.92 -10.90
CA LYS A 360 37.37 -4.80 -11.23
C LYS A 360 37.25 -6.23 -10.67
N HIS A 361 36.51 -6.44 -9.63
CA HIS A 361 36.43 -7.72 -8.91
C HIS A 361 35.51 -8.76 -9.55
N TYR A 362 34.81 -8.41 -10.63
CA TYR A 362 33.93 -9.33 -11.38
C TYR A 362 34.47 -9.75 -12.72
N ASP A 363 35.77 -9.47 -13.02
CA ASP A 363 36.35 -9.84 -14.27
C ASP A 363 36.73 -11.32 -14.22
N GLY A 364 36.10 -12.15 -15.07
CA GLY A 364 36.58 -13.48 -15.33
C GLY A 364 38.04 -13.41 -15.91
N GLU A 365 38.84 -14.44 -15.67
CA GLU A 365 40.21 -14.54 -16.20
C GLU A 365 40.27 -14.21 -17.71
N GLY A 366 40.59 -12.97 -18.06
CA GLY A 366 40.77 -12.52 -19.43
C GLY A 366 40.31 -11.13 -19.82
N ASP A 367 39.52 -10.42 -19.01
CA ASP A 367 39.04 -9.07 -19.36
C ASP A 367 39.94 -7.96 -18.76
N VAL A 368 40.99 -7.59 -19.50
CA VAL A 368 42.06 -6.68 -19.07
C VAL A 368 41.62 -5.21 -19.00
N GLU A 369 40.42 -4.86 -19.44
CA GLU A 369 40.03 -3.45 -19.66
C GLU A 369 39.03 -2.85 -18.70
N ARG A 370 38.36 -3.62 -17.81
CA ARG A 370 37.38 -3.09 -16.84
C ARG A 370 38.02 -2.32 -15.72
N GLY A 371 37.46 -1.16 -15.38
CA GLY A 371 37.89 -0.30 -14.28
C GLY A 371 39.30 0.28 -14.44
N GLN A 372 39.93 0.15 -15.61
CA GLN A 372 41.19 0.82 -15.91
C GLN A 372 40.95 2.32 -16.17
N ASN A 373 41.98 3.12 -15.82
CA ASN A 373 41.97 4.57 -16.01
C ASN A 373 40.94 5.35 -15.15
N TYR A 374 40.39 4.76 -14.07
CA TYR A 374 39.65 5.53 -13.08
C TYR A 374 40.61 6.43 -12.29
N LEU A 375 40.34 7.72 -12.35
CA LEU A 375 41.10 8.71 -11.61
C LEU A 375 40.48 8.85 -10.20
N TYR A 376 41.23 8.43 -9.19
CA TYR A 376 40.73 8.46 -7.81
C TYR A 376 40.75 9.88 -7.24
N PRO A 377 39.59 10.52 -6.97
CA PRO A 377 39.51 11.95 -6.62
C PRO A 377 40.34 12.35 -5.40
N HIS A 378 40.47 11.46 -4.39
CA HIS A 378 41.25 11.77 -3.18
C HIS A 378 42.77 11.91 -3.43
N SER A 379 43.26 11.48 -4.60
CA SER A 379 44.64 11.68 -5.01
C SER A 379 44.90 13.05 -5.69
N TYR A 380 43.83 13.87 -5.81
CA TYR A 380 43.89 15.17 -6.46
C TYR A 380 43.52 16.32 -5.49
N PRO A 381 44.03 17.56 -5.75
CA PRO A 381 43.69 18.74 -4.96
C PRO A 381 42.18 18.91 -4.82
N ASN A 382 41.73 19.32 -3.62
CA ASN A 382 40.31 19.48 -3.27
C ASN A 382 39.46 18.20 -3.48
N HIS A 383 40.09 17.03 -3.58
CA HIS A 383 39.43 15.75 -3.84
C HIS A 383 38.54 15.77 -5.09
N TYR A 384 38.96 16.49 -6.12
CA TYR A 384 38.27 16.65 -7.38
C TYR A 384 39.17 16.42 -8.58
N VAL A 385 38.67 15.66 -9.56
CA VAL A 385 39.28 15.49 -10.88
C VAL A 385 38.18 15.44 -11.94
N ALA A 386 38.39 16.15 -13.03
CA ALA A 386 37.46 16.14 -14.14
C ALA A 386 37.55 14.82 -14.89
N GLN A 387 36.51 14.02 -14.81
CA GLN A 387 36.31 12.79 -15.58
C GLN A 387 34.82 12.57 -15.86
N GLN A 388 34.53 11.75 -16.86
CA GLN A 388 33.16 11.43 -17.21
C GLN A 388 32.60 10.34 -16.27
N TYR A 389 31.42 10.56 -15.70
CA TYR A 389 30.71 9.62 -14.84
C TYR A 389 29.43 9.07 -15.48
N LEU A 390 28.76 9.87 -16.32
CA LEU A 390 27.55 9.41 -17.04
C LEU A 390 27.91 8.57 -18.28
N PRO A 391 27.02 7.66 -18.69
CA PRO A 391 27.12 6.96 -19.98
C PRO A 391 27.31 7.92 -21.17
N ASP A 392 27.90 7.42 -22.23
CA ASP A 392 28.25 8.23 -23.42
C ASP A 392 27.04 8.92 -24.04
N GLU A 393 25.89 8.25 -24.06
CA GLU A 393 24.63 8.77 -24.64
C GLU A 393 24.07 9.98 -23.88
N ILE A 394 24.38 10.07 -22.58
CA ILE A 394 23.86 11.12 -21.70
C ILE A 394 24.96 11.91 -20.98
N LYS A 395 26.21 11.85 -21.47
CA LYS A 395 27.38 12.47 -20.82
C LYS A 395 27.24 13.95 -20.54
N ASP A 396 26.47 14.65 -21.38
CA ASP A 396 26.25 16.11 -21.27
C ASP A 396 24.96 16.47 -20.51
N LYS A 397 24.17 15.45 -20.07
CA LYS A 397 22.94 15.70 -19.31
C LYS A 397 23.23 16.25 -17.93
N LYS A 398 22.34 17.11 -17.50
CA LYS A 398 22.37 17.71 -16.17
C LYS A 398 21.02 17.51 -15.51
N TYR A 399 20.97 16.62 -14.52
CA TYR A 399 19.78 16.30 -13.76
C TYR A 399 19.59 17.28 -12.58
N TYR A 400 20.66 17.49 -11.79
CA TYR A 400 20.59 18.35 -10.62
C TYR A 400 20.88 19.82 -10.97
N ASN A 401 19.96 20.68 -10.55
CA ASN A 401 20.12 22.14 -10.58
C ASN A 401 19.96 22.68 -9.15
N PHE A 402 20.91 23.51 -8.71
CA PHE A 402 20.84 24.13 -7.41
C PHE A 402 19.62 25.07 -7.29
N GLY A 403 18.88 24.95 -6.18
CA GLY A 403 17.80 25.89 -5.86
C GLY A 403 18.34 27.27 -5.45
N ASP A 404 17.45 28.27 -5.46
CA ASP A 404 17.82 29.68 -5.18
C ASP A 404 17.98 29.99 -3.68
N ASN A 405 17.76 29.00 -2.79
CA ASN A 405 17.90 29.18 -1.36
C ASN A 405 19.38 29.33 -0.92
N LYS A 406 19.60 29.97 0.23
CA LYS A 406 20.95 30.27 0.75
C LYS A 406 21.85 29.05 0.92
N THR A 407 21.29 27.92 1.35
CA THR A 407 22.03 26.68 1.61
C THR A 407 22.58 26.10 0.31
N GLU A 408 21.74 25.94 -0.70
CA GLU A 408 22.16 25.39 -1.98
C GLU A 408 23.07 26.33 -2.75
N GLN A 409 22.86 27.65 -2.67
CA GLN A 409 23.77 28.62 -3.30
C GLN A 409 25.18 28.57 -2.67
N ARG A 410 25.27 28.37 -1.33
CA ARG A 410 26.57 28.17 -0.66
C ARG A 410 27.26 26.87 -1.14
N TYR A 411 26.50 25.78 -1.31
CA TYR A 411 27.06 24.54 -1.89
C TYR A 411 27.48 24.72 -3.34
N LYS A 412 26.74 25.49 -4.13
CA LYS A 412 27.06 25.80 -5.50
C LYS A 412 28.38 26.60 -5.60
N GLU A 413 28.54 27.62 -4.78
CA GLU A 413 29.78 28.41 -4.72
C GLU A 413 31.01 27.55 -4.39
N TYR A 414 30.89 26.67 -3.37
CA TYR A 414 31.93 25.71 -3.05
C TYR A 414 32.19 24.75 -4.23
N TRP A 415 31.18 24.17 -4.82
CA TRP A 415 31.30 23.25 -5.95
C TRP A 415 31.90 23.91 -7.19
N ASP A 416 31.55 25.13 -7.51
CA ASP A 416 32.15 25.91 -8.59
C ASP A 416 33.62 26.26 -8.30
N SER A 417 33.99 26.48 -7.02
CA SER A 417 35.36 26.75 -6.62
C SER A 417 36.28 25.55 -6.83
N ILE A 418 35.82 24.33 -6.47
CA ILE A 418 36.63 23.10 -6.68
C ILE A 418 36.78 22.77 -8.15
N LYS A 419 35.78 23.03 -8.98
CA LYS A 419 35.86 22.82 -10.44
C LYS A 419 36.85 23.78 -11.13
N ARG A 420 36.84 25.05 -10.70
CA ARG A 420 37.78 26.03 -11.24
C ARG A 420 39.23 25.69 -10.90
N ASN A 421 39.45 25.18 -9.69
CA ASN A 421 40.80 24.89 -9.17
C ASN A 421 41.28 23.47 -9.55
N GLY A 422 40.39 22.53 -9.84
CA GLY A 422 40.72 21.15 -10.19
C GLY A 422 41.18 20.94 -11.65
N GLY A 423 41.12 21.96 -12.50
CA GLY A 423 41.65 21.95 -13.84
C GLY A 423 43.11 22.43 -14.00
N ARG A 424 43.73 22.84 -12.90
CA ARG A 424 45.15 23.22 -12.91
C ARG A 424 46.00 22.12 -12.27
N LYS A 425 46.72 21.34 -13.13
CA LYS A 425 47.87 20.58 -12.68
C LYS A 425 48.96 21.50 -12.23
#